data_883c777135c97055a91d8fc12c27afa1
#
_entry.id   883c777135c97055a91d8fc12c27afa1
#
_cell.length_a   1.000
_cell.length_b   1.000
_cell.length_c   1.000
_cell.angle_alpha   90.00
_cell.angle_beta   90.00
_cell.angle_gamma   90.00
#
_symmetry.space_group_name_H-M   'P 1'
#
loop_
_entity.id
_entity.type
_entity.pdbx_description
1 polymer ?
#
loop_
_entity_poly.entity_id
_entity_poly.type
_entity_poly.pdbx_seq_one_letter_code
_entity_poly.pdbx_strand_id
1 'polypeptide(L)'
;MHSVVVFEVAPFMSFTRRQILTGIAGLAVVGLGAGGASRYWMGRRESEAGSDFVLIAAPLDVELVAGHKTPAWAFGGSAPGTELRVRQGEWLRLRFINQLPVETTIHWHGIRLPLEMDGVPYVSQLPVKPGEYFDYKFRVPDAGSYWYHPHLSSSEELGRGLVGPLIVEEREPTGFAHERTVSLKSWHVDEQGAFTEFSVLREAAREGTAGRLSTLNGIPQAVIELPAGQITRVRLLNLDNTVTYRLNLPDAEAQIYALDGNPVKPRPFGDEYWLGPGMRICLAIKAPPAGEEISLRNGPVRLGTFRSVANNDAPGQWPPELPANPVAEPDMANAEKINFNFEWVGSMSVNTDNGKPPSLWQINGEAWDITDKTCADRPIARLKLGKSYIFELKNMTQYQHPIHLHGMSFKVIASNRRKIIPYFTDTFLLGRNERARVALVADNPGVWMFHCHVIDHMETGLMAAIEVA
;
A
#
# COMPACT_ATOMS: atom_id res chain seq x y z
N MET A 1 18.27 -36.04 40.90
CA MET A 1 19.36 -36.33 39.96
C MET A 1 18.93 -35.73 38.64
N HIS A 2 19.45 -34.55 38.33
CA HIS A 2 19.16 -33.83 37.07
C HIS A 2 20.36 -34.00 36.15
N SER A 3 20.13 -34.65 35.00
CA SER A 3 21.17 -34.80 34.00
C SER A 3 21.20 -33.55 33.12
N VAL A 4 22.34 -32.86 33.12
CA VAL A 4 22.65 -31.77 32.22
C VAL A 4 23.25 -32.34 30.95
N VAL A 5 22.63 -32.11 29.81
CA VAL A 5 23.19 -32.46 28.49
C VAL A 5 23.95 -31.23 27.97
N VAL A 6 25.26 -31.39 27.82
CA VAL A 6 26.15 -30.40 27.21
C VAL A 6 26.23 -30.71 25.73
N PHE A 7 25.91 -29.73 24.87
CA PHE A 7 26.15 -29.83 23.43
C PHE A 7 27.51 -29.18 23.10
N GLU A 8 28.37 -29.98 22.52
CA GLU A 8 29.64 -29.54 21.93
C GLU A 8 29.40 -28.77 20.62
N VAL A 9 30.04 -27.62 20.50
CA VAL A 9 29.99 -26.76 19.27
C VAL A 9 31.08 -27.25 18.32
N ALA A 10 30.67 -27.70 17.14
CA ALA A 10 31.58 -28.09 16.05
C ALA A 10 32.19 -26.86 15.36
N PRO A 11 33.45 -26.94 14.84
CA PRO A 11 34.17 -25.79 14.29
C PRO A 11 33.63 -25.35 12.92
N PHE A 12 33.71 -24.03 12.68
CA PHE A 12 33.35 -23.37 11.42
C PHE A 12 34.13 -23.92 10.23
N MET A 13 33.39 -24.42 9.21
CA MET A 13 33.96 -24.73 7.89
C MET A 13 34.01 -23.46 7.03
N SER A 14 35.17 -23.14 6.53
CA SER A 14 35.40 -22.08 5.55
C SER A 14 35.14 -22.61 4.13
N PHE A 15 34.21 -22.02 3.41
CA PHE A 15 33.92 -22.33 2.00
C PHE A 15 34.68 -21.41 1.06
N THR A 16 35.24 -21.97 0.00
CA THR A 16 35.93 -21.20 -1.06
C THR A 16 34.95 -20.69 -2.11
N ARG A 17 35.31 -19.56 -2.78
CA ARG A 17 34.50 -18.84 -3.78
C ARG A 17 33.86 -19.69 -4.88
N ARG A 18 34.34 -20.91 -5.12
CA ARG A 18 33.86 -21.82 -6.17
C ARG A 18 32.71 -22.72 -5.75
N GLN A 19 32.44 -22.85 -4.46
CA GLN A 19 31.37 -23.73 -3.91
C GLN A 19 30.03 -23.03 -3.68
N ILE A 20 29.99 -21.70 -3.86
CA ILE A 20 28.78 -20.89 -3.64
C ILE A 20 27.84 -20.89 -4.87
N LEU A 21 28.31 -21.37 -6.03
CA LEU A 21 27.56 -21.32 -7.29
C LEU A 21 26.71 -22.56 -7.61
N THR A 22 26.70 -23.61 -6.77
CA THR A 22 26.00 -24.86 -7.08
C THR A 22 25.18 -25.44 -5.91
N GLY A 23 24.80 -24.66 -4.90
CA GLY A 23 24.11 -25.22 -3.74
C GLY A 23 23.07 -24.28 -3.15
N ILE A 24 21.92 -24.07 -3.82
CA ILE A 24 20.72 -23.52 -3.17
C ILE A 24 19.71 -24.67 -3.05
N ALA A 25 19.87 -25.47 -1.99
CA ALA A 25 18.82 -26.35 -1.50
C ALA A 25 18.64 -26.09 0.00
N GLY A 26 17.48 -25.56 0.34
CA GLY A 26 16.75 -25.67 1.58
C GLY A 26 17.49 -25.51 2.92
N LEU A 27 17.27 -24.38 3.57
CA LEU A 27 17.33 -24.30 5.04
C LEU A 27 16.13 -23.50 5.53
N ALA A 28 15.07 -24.22 5.88
CA ALA A 28 13.99 -23.69 6.71
C ALA A 28 14.52 -23.53 8.12
N VAL A 29 14.65 -22.31 8.62
CA VAL A 29 14.88 -22.03 10.05
C VAL A 29 13.52 -21.82 10.69
N VAL A 30 13.06 -22.81 11.45
CA VAL A 30 11.95 -22.69 12.38
C VAL A 30 12.47 -21.92 13.59
N GLY A 31 12.06 -20.69 13.77
CA GLY A 31 12.32 -19.87 14.95
C GLY A 31 11.05 -19.72 15.79
N LEU A 32 10.86 -20.58 16.78
CA LEU A 32 9.97 -20.35 17.92
C LEU A 32 10.68 -19.40 18.89
N GLY A 33 10.07 -18.27 19.24
CA GLY A 33 10.62 -17.42 20.28
C GLY A 33 9.90 -16.10 20.44
N ALA A 34 9.35 -15.92 21.61
CA ALA A 34 8.68 -14.73 22.10
C ALA A 34 9.57 -13.48 22.08
N GLY A 35 8.95 -12.34 21.78
CA GLY A 35 9.35 -11.02 22.27
C GLY A 35 10.66 -10.47 21.72
N GLY A 36 10.59 -9.76 20.62
CA GLY A 36 11.67 -8.91 20.14
C GLY A 36 11.33 -8.42 18.73
N ALA A 37 11.07 -7.12 18.59
CA ALA A 37 11.02 -6.49 17.27
C ALA A 37 12.42 -6.62 16.63
N SER A 38 12.68 -7.73 15.93
CA SER A 38 13.90 -7.86 15.16
C SER A 38 13.80 -6.91 13.97
N ARG A 39 14.52 -5.78 14.06
CA ARG A 39 14.85 -4.95 12.92
C ARG A 39 15.66 -5.82 11.96
N TYR A 40 15.01 -6.45 11.01
CA TYR A 40 15.72 -6.99 9.86
C TYR A 40 16.16 -5.80 9.00
N TRP A 41 17.31 -5.23 9.37
CA TRP A 41 18.09 -4.44 8.46
C TRP A 41 18.62 -5.41 7.40
N MET A 42 18.02 -5.42 6.21
CA MET A 42 18.75 -5.92 5.04
C MET A 42 19.88 -4.94 4.79
N GLY A 43 21.05 -5.28 5.26
CA GLY A 43 22.25 -4.48 5.14
C GLY A 43 22.47 -4.12 3.67
N ARG A 44 22.87 -2.87 3.43
CA ARG A 44 23.41 -2.38 2.17
C ARG A 44 24.47 -3.38 1.70
N ARG A 45 24.09 -4.31 0.82
CA ARG A 45 25.04 -5.14 0.08
C ARG A 45 25.35 -4.36 -1.18
N GLU A 46 26.59 -3.90 -1.33
CA GLU A 46 27.10 -3.50 -2.63
C GLU A 46 26.96 -4.69 -3.55
N SER A 47 25.89 -4.71 -4.36
CA SER A 47 25.75 -5.65 -5.45
C SER A 47 26.69 -5.17 -6.58
N GLU A 48 27.31 -6.10 -7.30
CA GLU A 48 28.13 -5.80 -8.48
C GLU A 48 27.35 -5.01 -9.58
N ALA A 49 26.04 -4.76 -9.39
CA ALA A 49 25.14 -4.05 -10.28
C ALA A 49 24.74 -2.64 -9.82
N GLY A 50 25.27 -2.12 -8.70
CA GLY A 50 24.95 -0.76 -8.21
C GLY A 50 23.52 -0.59 -7.69
N SER A 51 22.83 -1.68 -7.29
CA SER A 51 21.52 -1.65 -6.64
C SER A 51 21.68 -1.55 -5.13
N ASP A 52 20.89 -0.66 -4.47
CA ASP A 52 20.88 -0.52 -3.01
C ASP A 52 20.04 -1.64 -2.35
N PHE A 53 19.05 -2.18 -3.10
CA PHE A 53 18.13 -3.23 -2.64
C PHE A 53 18.02 -4.36 -3.66
N VAL A 54 17.81 -5.58 -3.16
CA VAL A 54 17.35 -6.72 -3.96
C VAL A 54 16.04 -7.21 -3.37
N LEU A 55 14.98 -7.19 -4.16
CA LEU A 55 13.66 -7.64 -3.75
C LEU A 55 13.26 -8.85 -4.58
N ILE A 56 13.00 -9.96 -3.92
CA ILE A 56 12.62 -11.22 -4.57
C ILE A 56 11.14 -11.47 -4.31
N ALA A 57 10.35 -11.68 -5.38
CA ALA A 57 9.02 -12.24 -5.27
C ALA A 57 9.10 -13.76 -5.34
N ALA A 58 8.61 -14.47 -4.33
CA ALA A 58 8.68 -15.94 -4.27
C ALA A 58 7.50 -16.52 -3.49
N PRO A 59 7.13 -17.81 -3.73
CA PRO A 59 6.21 -18.53 -2.86
C PRO A 59 6.75 -18.65 -1.44
N LEU A 60 5.86 -18.52 -0.45
CA LEU A 60 6.18 -18.61 0.97
C LEU A 60 5.00 -19.21 1.75
N ASP A 61 5.27 -20.25 2.53
CA ASP A 61 4.27 -20.74 3.51
C ASP A 61 4.23 -19.81 4.72
N VAL A 62 3.06 -19.22 5.00
CA VAL A 62 2.81 -18.40 6.20
C VAL A 62 1.77 -19.06 7.09
N GLU A 63 1.80 -18.78 8.38
CA GLU A 63 0.79 -19.26 9.34
C GLU A 63 -0.16 -18.09 9.67
N LEU A 64 -1.25 -17.98 8.90
CA LEU A 64 -2.31 -17.00 9.15
C LEU A 64 -3.36 -17.54 10.13
N VAL A 65 -3.63 -18.83 10.06
CA VAL A 65 -4.51 -19.57 10.95
C VAL A 65 -3.65 -20.53 11.75
N ALA A 66 -3.79 -20.52 13.07
CA ALA A 66 -2.94 -21.28 13.98
C ALA A 66 -2.89 -22.77 13.61
N GLY A 67 -1.69 -23.32 13.44
CA GLY A 67 -1.44 -24.71 13.05
C GLY A 67 -1.64 -25.02 11.57
N HIS A 68 -1.97 -24.04 10.73
CA HIS A 68 -2.21 -24.21 9.30
C HIS A 68 -1.27 -23.37 8.44
N LYS A 69 -0.74 -23.97 7.37
CA LYS A 69 0.09 -23.25 6.40
C LYS A 69 -0.76 -22.70 5.26
N THR A 70 -0.57 -21.42 4.97
CA THR A 70 -1.16 -20.74 3.80
C THR A 70 -0.06 -20.54 2.75
N PRO A 71 -0.22 -21.04 1.50
CA PRO A 71 0.78 -20.94 0.43
C PRO A 71 0.76 -19.53 -0.18
N ALA A 72 1.24 -18.54 0.55
CA ALA A 72 1.31 -17.13 0.16
C ALA A 72 2.38 -16.87 -0.91
N TRP A 73 2.35 -15.67 -1.48
CA TRP A 73 3.44 -15.09 -2.24
C TRP A 73 4.01 -13.91 -1.47
N ALA A 74 5.32 -13.81 -1.45
CA ALA A 74 6.03 -12.86 -0.59
C ALA A 74 7.00 -11.99 -1.37
N PHE A 75 7.14 -10.75 -0.96
CA PHE A 75 8.25 -9.90 -1.34
C PHE A 75 9.30 -9.89 -0.22
N GLY A 76 10.54 -10.29 -0.55
CA GLY A 76 11.65 -10.26 0.41
C GLY A 76 11.51 -11.23 1.58
N GLY A 77 10.74 -12.32 1.42
CA GLY A 77 10.61 -13.38 2.43
C GLY A 77 9.60 -13.11 3.54
N SER A 78 8.69 -12.15 3.37
CA SER A 78 7.57 -11.89 4.27
C SER A 78 6.29 -11.51 3.51
N ALA A 79 5.14 -11.72 4.12
CA ALA A 79 3.84 -11.34 3.60
C ALA A 79 2.96 -10.75 4.73
N PRO A 80 2.66 -9.43 4.76
CA PRO A 80 3.13 -8.42 3.82
C PRO A 80 4.66 -8.35 3.66
N GLY A 81 5.11 -7.87 2.50
CA GLY A 81 6.51 -7.82 2.11
C GLY A 81 7.37 -6.91 3.00
N THR A 82 8.67 -7.04 2.83
CA THR A 82 9.69 -6.28 3.59
C THR A 82 9.47 -4.77 3.46
N GLU A 83 9.52 -4.06 4.58
CA GLU A 83 9.52 -2.60 4.58
C GLU A 83 10.81 -2.06 3.91
N LEU A 84 10.64 -1.26 2.87
CA LEU A 84 11.71 -0.51 2.23
C LEU A 84 11.80 0.89 2.85
N ARG A 85 13.02 1.37 3.07
CA ARG A 85 13.26 2.74 3.56
C ARG A 85 14.28 3.45 2.70
N VAL A 86 13.95 4.70 2.35
CA VAL A 86 14.82 5.59 1.58
C VAL A 86 14.59 7.02 2.06
N ARG A 87 15.60 7.89 1.94
CA ARG A 87 15.48 9.29 2.37
C ARG A 87 14.95 10.15 1.20
N GLN A 88 14.12 11.12 1.52
CA GLN A 88 13.59 12.08 0.54
C GLN A 88 14.69 12.72 -0.32
N GLY A 89 14.50 12.66 -1.64
CA GLY A 89 15.42 13.19 -2.65
C GLY A 89 16.58 12.27 -2.98
N GLU A 90 16.74 11.13 -2.31
CA GLU A 90 17.73 10.11 -2.67
C GLU A 90 17.22 9.24 -3.83
N TRP A 91 18.12 8.45 -4.40
CA TRP A 91 17.77 7.45 -5.39
C TRP A 91 17.33 6.17 -4.71
N LEU A 92 16.21 5.63 -5.14
CA LEU A 92 15.89 4.22 -4.94
C LEU A 92 16.45 3.44 -6.14
N ARG A 93 17.36 2.49 -5.87
CA ARG A 93 17.91 1.55 -6.85
C ARG A 93 17.62 0.15 -6.36
N LEU A 94 16.72 -0.53 -7.04
CA LEU A 94 16.22 -1.83 -6.59
C LEU A 94 16.24 -2.81 -7.75
N ARG A 95 16.90 -3.95 -7.58
CA ARG A 95 16.74 -5.10 -8.44
C ARG A 95 15.58 -5.95 -7.96
N PHE A 96 14.55 -6.03 -8.78
CA PHE A 96 13.44 -6.95 -8.58
C PHE A 96 13.72 -8.27 -9.30
N ILE A 97 13.55 -9.41 -8.62
CA ILE A 97 13.73 -10.74 -9.18
C ILE A 97 12.42 -11.51 -9.00
N ASN A 98 11.86 -12.00 -10.11
CA ASN A 98 10.64 -12.80 -10.08
C ASN A 98 10.97 -14.31 -9.98
N GLN A 99 10.71 -14.90 -8.82
CA GLN A 99 10.79 -16.35 -8.59
C GLN A 99 9.40 -16.99 -8.41
N LEU A 100 8.34 -16.26 -8.78
CA LEU A 100 6.99 -16.82 -8.83
C LEU A 100 6.79 -17.68 -10.07
N PRO A 101 5.77 -18.55 -10.09
CA PRO A 101 5.42 -19.33 -11.28
C PRO A 101 4.68 -18.52 -12.36
N VAL A 102 4.42 -17.24 -12.14
CA VAL A 102 3.67 -16.33 -13.00
C VAL A 102 4.49 -15.07 -13.31
N GLU A 103 4.12 -14.37 -14.39
CA GLU A 103 4.64 -13.04 -14.69
C GLU A 103 4.09 -12.03 -13.67
N THR A 104 4.88 -11.01 -13.31
CA THR A 104 4.46 -9.95 -12.37
C THR A 104 5.23 -8.65 -12.60
N THR A 105 4.83 -7.56 -11.92
CA THR A 105 5.51 -6.27 -11.91
C THR A 105 5.55 -5.69 -10.50
N ILE A 106 6.19 -4.54 -10.31
CA ILE A 106 6.05 -3.72 -9.09
C ILE A 106 5.63 -2.32 -9.48
N HIS A 107 4.45 -1.92 -9.04
CA HIS A 107 4.00 -0.54 -9.00
C HIS A 107 4.36 0.10 -7.65
N TRP A 108 4.76 1.37 -7.68
CA TRP A 108 5.19 2.17 -6.52
C TRP A 108 4.09 3.16 -6.15
N HIS A 109 3.09 2.68 -5.44
CA HIS A 109 1.86 3.41 -5.16
C HIS A 109 2.11 4.73 -4.42
N GLY A 110 1.68 5.82 -5.06
CA GLY A 110 1.73 7.18 -4.53
C GLY A 110 3.04 7.94 -4.78
N ILE A 111 4.07 7.28 -5.31
CA ILE A 111 5.34 7.93 -5.64
C ILE A 111 5.22 8.69 -6.97
N ARG A 112 5.66 9.95 -7.00
CA ARG A 112 5.88 10.72 -8.24
C ARG A 112 7.24 10.32 -8.83
N LEU A 113 7.22 9.53 -9.88
CA LEU A 113 8.39 8.90 -10.49
C LEU A 113 8.31 9.01 -12.02
N PRO A 114 9.40 8.75 -12.78
CA PRO A 114 9.35 8.65 -14.23
C PRO A 114 8.46 7.49 -14.69
N LEU A 115 7.72 7.69 -15.80
CA LEU A 115 6.75 6.71 -16.31
C LEU A 115 7.35 5.30 -16.47
N GLU A 116 8.56 5.19 -17.00
CA GLU A 116 9.25 3.91 -17.24
C GLU A 116 9.54 3.11 -15.96
N MET A 117 9.33 3.70 -14.79
CA MET A 117 9.52 3.07 -13.48
C MET A 117 8.19 2.80 -12.75
N ASP A 118 7.03 3.14 -13.35
CA ASP A 118 5.71 3.02 -12.72
C ASP A 118 5.24 1.58 -12.49
N GLY A 119 5.78 0.61 -13.25
CA GLY A 119 5.49 -0.81 -13.06
C GLY A 119 4.15 -1.29 -13.59
N VAL A 120 3.48 -0.52 -14.44
CA VAL A 120 2.20 -0.91 -15.07
C VAL A 120 2.49 -1.75 -16.32
N PRO A 121 1.96 -2.99 -16.38
CA PRO A 121 2.18 -3.89 -17.52
C PRO A 121 1.70 -3.27 -18.85
N TYR A 122 2.52 -3.38 -19.89
CA TYR A 122 2.25 -2.92 -21.25
C TYR A 122 2.06 -1.41 -21.43
N VAL A 123 2.16 -0.64 -20.34
CA VAL A 123 2.14 0.84 -20.34
C VAL A 123 3.53 1.38 -20.06
N SER A 124 4.10 1.06 -18.92
CA SER A 124 5.43 1.53 -18.53
C SER A 124 6.54 0.48 -18.71
N GLN A 125 6.18 -0.80 -18.70
CA GLN A 125 7.11 -1.92 -18.89
C GLN A 125 6.40 -3.20 -19.35
N LEU A 126 7.18 -4.18 -19.80
CA LEU A 126 6.68 -5.56 -19.95
C LEU A 126 6.68 -6.26 -18.56
N PRO A 127 5.76 -7.20 -18.32
CA PRO A 127 5.82 -8.06 -17.15
C PRO A 127 7.14 -8.80 -17.04
N VAL A 128 7.64 -8.95 -15.82
CA VAL A 128 8.85 -9.72 -15.49
C VAL A 128 8.47 -11.19 -15.41
N LYS A 129 9.05 -12.02 -16.28
CA LYS A 129 8.76 -13.46 -16.32
C LYS A 129 9.40 -14.23 -15.17
N PRO A 130 8.91 -15.46 -14.89
CA PRO A 130 9.57 -16.36 -13.96
C PRO A 130 11.06 -16.52 -14.23
N GLY A 131 11.90 -16.27 -13.22
CA GLY A 131 13.36 -16.33 -13.30
C GLY A 131 14.04 -15.07 -13.87
N GLU A 132 13.28 -14.09 -14.37
CA GLU A 132 13.82 -12.84 -14.89
C GLU A 132 13.88 -11.75 -13.79
N TYR A 133 14.49 -10.61 -14.11
CA TYR A 133 14.58 -9.46 -13.22
C TYR A 133 14.29 -8.15 -13.95
N PHE A 134 14.01 -7.10 -13.15
CA PHE A 134 13.89 -5.71 -13.62
C PHE A 134 14.61 -4.78 -12.62
N ASP A 135 15.32 -3.78 -13.12
CA ASP A 135 16.06 -2.81 -12.31
C ASP A 135 15.29 -1.48 -12.24
N TYR A 136 14.65 -1.22 -11.10
CA TYR A 136 14.03 0.06 -10.81
C TYR A 136 15.07 1.07 -10.34
N LYS A 137 15.03 2.30 -10.90
CA LYS A 137 15.95 3.37 -10.53
C LYS A 137 15.27 4.73 -10.69
N PHE A 138 14.88 5.34 -9.58
CA PHE A 138 14.26 6.67 -9.59
C PHE A 138 14.57 7.44 -8.30
N ARG A 139 14.41 8.76 -8.35
CA ARG A 139 14.44 9.61 -7.14
C ARG A 139 13.09 9.61 -6.47
N VAL A 140 13.07 9.66 -5.14
CA VAL A 140 11.85 9.79 -4.33
C VAL A 140 11.72 11.24 -3.86
N PRO A 141 10.90 12.07 -4.52
CA PRO A 141 10.87 13.52 -4.26
C PRO A 141 10.17 13.87 -2.95
N ASP A 142 9.23 13.04 -2.50
CA ASP A 142 8.29 13.34 -1.43
C ASP A 142 8.51 12.40 -0.24
N ALA A 143 8.59 12.96 0.97
CA ALA A 143 8.63 12.19 2.21
C ALA A 143 7.21 11.69 2.55
N GLY A 144 7.10 10.51 3.20
CA GLY A 144 5.81 9.99 3.62
C GLY A 144 5.72 8.48 3.67
N SER A 145 4.49 7.99 3.71
CA SER A 145 4.16 6.57 3.70
C SER A 145 3.63 6.19 2.34
N TYR A 146 4.30 5.26 1.71
CA TYR A 146 4.00 4.69 0.40
C TYR A 146 3.99 3.19 0.51
N TRP A 147 3.69 2.49 -0.60
CA TRP A 147 3.74 1.04 -0.63
C TRP A 147 3.98 0.54 -2.06
N TYR A 148 4.25 -0.73 -2.20
CA TYR A 148 4.51 -1.34 -3.49
C TYR A 148 3.71 -2.63 -3.64
N HIS A 149 3.23 -2.88 -4.87
CA HIS A 149 2.40 -4.03 -5.20
C HIS A 149 2.42 -4.32 -6.71
N PRO A 150 2.02 -5.52 -7.15
CA PRO A 150 1.84 -5.82 -8.57
C PRO A 150 0.69 -5.04 -9.19
N HIS A 151 0.77 -4.88 -10.52
CA HIS A 151 -0.31 -4.31 -11.32
C HIS A 151 -0.77 -5.26 -12.45
N LEU A 152 -0.54 -6.58 -12.27
CA LEU A 152 -0.96 -7.66 -13.17
C LEU A 152 -1.69 -8.71 -12.34
N SER A 153 -2.88 -9.17 -12.78
CA SER A 153 -3.71 -10.13 -12.01
C SER A 153 -3.83 -9.73 -10.52
N SER A 154 -4.13 -8.46 -10.29
CA SER A 154 -3.95 -7.81 -8.99
C SER A 154 -4.80 -8.45 -7.88
N SER A 155 -6.01 -8.96 -8.19
CA SER A 155 -6.87 -9.65 -7.21
C SER A 155 -6.15 -10.85 -6.60
N GLU A 156 -5.53 -11.70 -7.41
CA GLU A 156 -4.79 -12.85 -6.93
C GLU A 156 -3.45 -12.47 -6.30
N GLU A 157 -2.66 -11.64 -6.99
CA GLU A 157 -1.29 -11.34 -6.55
C GLU A 157 -1.26 -10.58 -5.22
N LEU A 158 -2.09 -9.52 -5.07
CA LEU A 158 -2.24 -8.85 -3.78
C LEU A 158 -2.90 -9.78 -2.75
N GLY A 159 -3.93 -10.54 -3.17
CA GLY A 159 -4.64 -11.47 -2.30
C GLY A 159 -3.72 -12.52 -1.69
N ARG A 160 -2.73 -13.00 -2.44
CA ARG A 160 -1.70 -13.93 -1.96
C ARG A 160 -0.62 -13.29 -1.10
N GLY A 161 -0.53 -11.95 -1.02
CA GLY A 161 0.39 -11.27 -0.11
C GLY A 161 1.47 -10.41 -0.76
N LEU A 162 1.49 -10.24 -2.08
CA LEU A 162 2.47 -9.40 -2.78
C LEU A 162 2.17 -7.91 -2.58
N VAL A 163 2.34 -7.43 -1.37
CA VAL A 163 2.22 -6.04 -0.95
C VAL A 163 3.31 -5.72 0.06
N GLY A 164 3.87 -4.53 0.05
CA GLY A 164 4.87 -4.15 1.05
C GLY A 164 4.96 -2.64 1.26
N PRO A 165 5.27 -2.17 2.47
CA PRO A 165 5.39 -0.75 2.78
C PRO A 165 6.70 -0.17 2.23
N LEU A 166 6.64 1.06 1.73
CA LEU A 166 7.77 1.90 1.38
C LEU A 166 7.69 3.20 2.19
N ILE A 167 8.67 3.44 3.02
CA ILE A 167 8.77 4.65 3.83
C ILE A 167 9.85 5.56 3.24
N VAL A 168 9.44 6.78 2.89
CA VAL A 168 10.38 7.83 2.51
C VAL A 168 10.53 8.76 3.70
N GLU A 169 11.73 8.70 4.31
CA GLU A 169 12.06 9.48 5.48
C GLU A 169 12.29 10.95 5.10
N GLU A 170 11.84 11.85 5.96
CA GLU A 170 12.07 13.28 5.80
C GLU A 170 13.59 13.58 5.84
N ARG A 171 14.02 14.67 5.16
CA ARG A 171 15.43 15.11 5.18
C ARG A 171 15.86 15.60 6.54
N GLU A 172 14.95 16.31 7.21
CA GLU A 172 15.20 16.94 8.51
C GLU A 172 14.50 16.16 9.63
N PRO A 173 15.00 16.19 10.85
CA PRO A 173 14.36 15.56 11.99
C PRO A 173 12.95 16.08 12.21
N THR A 174 11.99 15.17 12.39
CA THR A 174 10.56 15.49 12.54
C THR A 174 10.11 15.69 13.98
N GLY A 175 11.02 15.47 14.95
CA GLY A 175 10.68 15.52 16.37
C GLY A 175 10.03 14.25 16.91
N PHE A 176 9.75 13.23 16.09
CA PHE A 176 9.32 11.92 16.56
C PHE A 176 10.52 11.07 16.97
N ALA A 177 10.58 10.69 18.27
CA ALA A 177 11.60 9.78 18.77
C ALA A 177 11.28 8.31 18.49
N HIS A 178 9.99 7.99 18.30
CA HIS A 178 9.50 6.63 18.11
C HIS A 178 8.57 6.55 16.90
N GLU A 179 8.69 5.46 16.14
CA GLU A 179 7.86 5.22 14.96
C GLU A 179 7.46 3.74 14.87
N ARG A 180 6.26 3.48 14.35
CA ARG A 180 5.74 2.15 14.01
C ARG A 180 5.06 2.20 12.65
N THR A 181 5.37 1.24 11.80
CA THR A 181 4.64 1.00 10.55
C THR A 181 3.67 -0.14 10.76
N VAL A 182 2.42 0.06 10.37
CA VAL A 182 1.32 -0.90 10.55
C VAL A 182 0.60 -1.09 9.23
N SER A 183 0.81 -2.24 8.62
CA SER A 183 0.15 -2.68 7.40
C SER A 183 -1.15 -3.39 7.75
N LEU A 184 -2.27 -2.85 7.30
CA LEU A 184 -3.60 -3.44 7.40
C LEU A 184 -3.84 -4.30 6.15
N LYS A 185 -4.18 -5.57 6.34
CA LYS A 185 -4.54 -6.48 5.25
C LYS A 185 -5.53 -7.52 5.70
N SER A 186 -6.57 -7.77 4.91
CA SER A 186 -7.43 -8.94 5.03
C SER A 186 -6.96 -10.04 4.06
N TRP A 187 -7.18 -11.29 4.47
CA TRP A 187 -6.77 -12.47 3.73
C TRP A 187 -7.99 -13.31 3.33
N HIS A 188 -7.98 -13.75 2.07
CA HIS A 188 -9.03 -14.61 1.49
C HIS A 188 -8.74 -16.06 1.85
N VAL A 189 -8.87 -16.40 3.14
CA VAL A 189 -8.60 -17.75 3.67
C VAL A 189 -9.80 -18.32 4.42
N ASP A 190 -9.94 -19.62 4.37
CA ASP A 190 -10.89 -20.37 5.19
C ASP A 190 -10.34 -20.66 6.60
N GLU A 191 -11.08 -21.42 7.38
CA GLU A 191 -10.71 -21.82 8.76
C GLU A 191 -9.50 -22.76 8.82
N GLN A 192 -9.13 -23.39 7.71
CA GLN A 192 -7.97 -24.25 7.55
C GLN A 192 -6.77 -23.52 6.95
N GLY A 193 -6.87 -22.19 6.72
CA GLY A 193 -5.81 -21.37 6.14
C GLY A 193 -5.63 -21.57 4.63
N ALA A 194 -6.52 -22.30 3.95
CA ALA A 194 -6.48 -22.42 2.51
C ALA A 194 -7.09 -21.18 1.84
N PHE A 195 -6.52 -20.74 0.71
CA PHE A 195 -7.08 -19.63 -0.03
C PHE A 195 -8.48 -19.93 -0.59
N THR A 196 -9.37 -18.97 -0.45
CA THR A 196 -10.67 -18.92 -1.12
C THR A 196 -10.55 -18.06 -2.38
N GLU A 197 -11.64 -17.85 -3.11
CA GLU A 197 -11.67 -16.99 -4.30
C GLU A 197 -11.25 -15.54 -3.95
N PHE A 198 -10.37 -14.97 -4.76
CA PHE A 198 -9.88 -13.60 -4.58
C PHE A 198 -10.83 -12.56 -5.20
N SER A 199 -11.61 -12.95 -6.20
CA SER A 199 -12.63 -12.10 -6.83
C SER A 199 -13.86 -12.94 -7.15
N VAL A 200 -14.97 -12.62 -6.48
CA VAL A 200 -16.29 -13.25 -6.69
C VAL A 200 -17.16 -12.27 -7.47
N LEU A 201 -17.60 -12.64 -8.64
CA LEU A 201 -18.32 -11.74 -9.55
C LEU A 201 -19.47 -10.98 -8.89
N ARG A 202 -20.25 -11.64 -8.04
CA ARG A 202 -21.36 -11.02 -7.31
C ARG A 202 -20.88 -9.92 -6.36
N GLU A 203 -19.76 -10.13 -5.70
CA GLU A 203 -19.17 -9.18 -4.75
C GLU A 203 -18.40 -8.09 -5.52
N ALA A 204 -17.69 -8.44 -6.60
CA ALA A 204 -17.04 -7.51 -7.51
C ALA A 204 -18.01 -6.47 -8.10
N ALA A 205 -19.28 -6.88 -8.33
CA ALA A 205 -20.35 -5.97 -8.75
C ALA A 205 -20.91 -5.08 -7.63
N ARG A 206 -20.35 -5.12 -6.42
CA ARG A 206 -20.84 -4.41 -5.21
C ARG A 206 -19.71 -3.71 -4.47
N GLU A 207 -19.41 -4.16 -3.25
CA GLU A 207 -18.35 -3.59 -2.39
C GLU A 207 -16.96 -4.17 -2.72
N GLY A 208 -16.90 -5.23 -3.56
CA GLY A 208 -15.74 -6.06 -3.83
C GLY A 208 -15.62 -7.26 -2.89
N THR A 209 -14.76 -8.21 -3.23
CA THR A 209 -14.54 -9.47 -2.48
C THR A 209 -13.62 -9.23 -1.29
N ALA A 210 -14.16 -9.23 -0.09
CA ALA A 210 -13.40 -9.00 1.12
C ALA A 210 -12.76 -10.28 1.66
N GLY A 211 -11.51 -10.19 2.11
CA GLY A 211 -10.89 -11.23 2.91
C GLY A 211 -11.55 -11.38 4.28
N ARG A 212 -11.55 -12.59 4.83
CA ARG A 212 -12.22 -12.91 6.10
C ARG A 212 -11.35 -12.69 7.34
N LEU A 213 -10.04 -12.78 7.19
CA LEU A 213 -9.08 -12.68 8.29
C LEU A 213 -8.26 -11.38 8.18
N SER A 214 -8.52 -10.41 9.04
CA SER A 214 -7.73 -9.18 9.09
C SER A 214 -6.47 -9.34 9.94
N THR A 215 -5.36 -8.77 9.46
CA THR A 215 -4.07 -8.79 10.13
C THR A 215 -3.46 -7.39 10.22
N LEU A 216 -2.62 -7.18 11.24
CA LEU A 216 -1.68 -6.07 11.33
C LEU A 216 -0.27 -6.65 11.11
N ASN A 217 0.44 -6.18 10.10
CA ASN A 217 1.77 -6.69 9.73
C ASN A 217 1.79 -8.24 9.53
N GLY A 218 0.72 -8.79 8.96
CA GLY A 218 0.58 -10.23 8.73
C GLY A 218 0.16 -11.06 9.97
N ILE A 219 -0.06 -10.44 11.13
CA ILE A 219 -0.38 -11.11 12.39
C ILE A 219 -1.83 -10.81 12.79
N PRO A 220 -2.68 -11.83 12.96
CA PRO A 220 -4.04 -11.65 13.50
C PRO A 220 -3.99 -11.12 14.93
N GLN A 221 -4.85 -10.14 15.26
CA GLN A 221 -4.94 -9.54 16.61
C GLN A 221 -3.59 -9.11 17.19
N ALA A 222 -2.67 -8.61 16.34
CA ALA A 222 -1.32 -8.23 16.75
C ALA A 222 -1.29 -7.23 17.91
N VAL A 223 -0.29 -7.37 18.75
CA VAL A 223 0.06 -6.40 19.80
C VAL A 223 1.29 -5.63 19.38
N ILE A 224 1.17 -4.31 19.28
CA ILE A 224 2.23 -3.38 18.87
C ILE A 224 2.63 -2.56 20.09
N GLU A 225 3.89 -2.63 20.49
CA GLU A 225 4.38 -1.94 21.67
C GLU A 225 4.68 -0.46 21.38
N LEU A 226 4.20 0.40 22.29
CA LEU A 226 4.50 1.83 22.34
C LEU A 226 5.19 2.17 23.67
N PRO A 227 6.23 3.02 23.68
CA PRO A 227 6.87 3.42 24.95
C PRO A 227 5.92 4.33 25.75
N ALA A 228 5.70 3.99 27.02
CA ALA A 228 4.76 4.68 27.90
C ALA A 228 5.06 6.19 28.01
N GLY A 229 4.02 7.01 27.92
CA GLY A 229 4.11 8.46 28.01
C GLY A 229 4.78 9.16 26.82
N GLN A 230 5.24 8.40 25.81
CA GLN A 230 5.85 8.96 24.60
C GLN A 230 4.81 9.22 23.50
N ILE A 231 5.14 10.16 22.61
CA ILE A 231 4.40 10.37 21.36
C ILE A 231 5.04 9.50 20.28
N THR A 232 4.33 8.47 19.84
CA THR A 232 4.80 7.58 18.77
C THR A 232 4.15 7.93 17.45
N ARG A 233 4.94 8.08 16.40
CA ARG A 233 4.47 8.15 15.02
C ARG A 233 3.99 6.76 14.59
N VAL A 234 2.72 6.65 14.22
CA VAL A 234 2.14 5.40 13.72
C VAL A 234 1.70 5.62 12.28
N ARG A 235 2.34 4.92 11.36
CA ARG A 235 2.01 4.92 9.93
C ARG A 235 1.08 3.74 9.67
N LEU A 236 -0.20 4.00 9.45
CA LEU A 236 -1.20 3.00 9.08
C LEU A 236 -1.35 2.99 7.56
N LEU A 237 -1.10 1.83 6.94
CA LEU A 237 -1.20 1.63 5.50
C LEU A 237 -2.29 0.58 5.23
N ASN A 238 -3.27 0.93 4.43
CA ASN A 238 -4.26 -0.03 3.97
C ASN A 238 -3.76 -0.72 2.69
N LEU A 239 -3.18 -1.91 2.84
CA LEU A 239 -2.64 -2.76 1.77
C LEU A 239 -3.66 -3.82 1.32
N ASP A 240 -4.93 -3.56 1.54
CA ASP A 240 -6.02 -4.49 1.23
C ASP A 240 -6.44 -4.42 -0.24
N ASN A 241 -6.96 -5.53 -0.75
CA ASN A 241 -7.57 -5.56 -2.08
C ASN A 241 -8.86 -4.74 -2.13
N THR A 242 -9.64 -4.74 -1.04
CA THR A 242 -11.05 -4.38 -1.10
C THR A 242 -11.53 -3.62 0.13
N VAL A 243 -11.03 -3.97 1.32
CA VAL A 243 -11.65 -3.51 2.58
C VAL A 243 -11.37 -2.04 2.85
N THR A 244 -12.41 -1.23 2.95
CA THR A 244 -12.35 0.09 3.57
C THR A 244 -12.48 -0.07 5.09
N TYR A 245 -11.42 0.26 5.83
CA TYR A 245 -11.43 0.20 7.29
C TYR A 245 -12.04 1.46 7.89
N ARG A 246 -13.07 1.30 8.72
CA ARG A 246 -13.59 2.36 9.58
C ARG A 246 -12.82 2.35 10.89
N LEU A 247 -11.63 3.00 10.84
CA LEU A 247 -10.70 3.02 11.96
C LEU A 247 -11.24 3.84 13.13
N ASN A 248 -11.14 3.31 14.34
CA ASN A 248 -11.31 4.05 15.57
C ASN A 248 -10.30 3.60 16.64
N LEU A 249 -9.97 4.53 17.52
CA LEU A 249 -9.03 4.39 18.62
C LEU A 249 -9.70 4.91 19.89
N PRO A 250 -10.60 4.12 20.50
CA PRO A 250 -11.32 4.58 21.68
C PRO A 250 -10.37 5.04 22.78
N ASP A 251 -10.67 6.18 23.37
CA ASP A 251 -9.95 6.78 24.50
C ASP A 251 -8.47 7.17 24.23
N ALA A 252 -8.02 7.11 22.98
CA ALA A 252 -6.67 7.48 22.63
C ALA A 252 -6.48 8.98 22.39
N GLU A 253 -5.44 9.57 22.96
CA GLU A 253 -4.95 10.87 22.52
C GLU A 253 -4.16 10.68 21.21
N ALA A 254 -4.79 11.00 20.07
CA ALA A 254 -4.19 10.83 18.76
C ALA A 254 -4.44 12.03 17.84
N GLN A 255 -3.44 12.37 17.01
CA GLN A 255 -3.53 13.44 16.01
C GLN A 255 -3.11 12.91 14.63
N ILE A 256 -3.73 13.45 13.58
CA ILE A 256 -3.37 13.19 12.17
C ILE A 256 -2.27 14.16 11.76
N TYR A 257 -1.15 13.65 11.22
CA TYR A 257 -0.01 14.42 10.75
C TYR A 257 0.20 14.34 9.24
N ALA A 258 -0.24 13.26 8.57
CA ALA A 258 -0.20 13.16 7.12
C ALA A 258 -1.34 12.28 6.61
N LEU A 259 -1.77 12.55 5.37
CA LEU A 259 -2.70 11.74 4.59
C LEU A 259 -1.96 11.27 3.34
N ASP A 260 -1.98 9.98 3.09
CA ASP A 260 -1.14 9.30 2.12
C ASP A 260 0.35 9.70 2.32
N GLY A 261 1.04 10.16 1.31
CA GLY A 261 2.40 10.68 1.44
C GLY A 261 2.49 12.13 1.90
N ASN A 262 1.37 12.86 2.09
CA ASN A 262 1.40 14.31 2.21
C ASN A 262 1.11 14.81 3.63
N PRO A 263 1.98 15.69 4.20
CA PRO A 263 1.76 16.32 5.49
C PRO A 263 0.49 17.16 5.51
N VAL A 264 -0.17 17.17 6.65
CA VAL A 264 -1.30 18.07 6.94
C VAL A 264 -1.06 18.78 8.26
N LYS A 265 -1.69 19.95 8.45
CA LYS A 265 -1.68 20.60 9.75
C LYS A 265 -2.20 19.63 10.83
N PRO A 266 -1.44 19.37 11.91
CA PRO A 266 -1.84 18.45 12.95
C PRO A 266 -3.23 18.76 13.50
N ARG A 267 -4.06 17.74 13.62
CA ARG A 267 -5.44 17.86 14.12
C ARG A 267 -5.85 16.56 14.81
N PRO A 268 -6.79 16.62 15.77
CA PRO A 268 -7.31 15.42 16.42
C PRO A 268 -7.75 14.35 15.42
N PHE A 269 -7.52 13.09 15.73
CA PHE A 269 -7.97 11.95 14.93
C PHE A 269 -9.50 11.90 14.84
N GLY A 270 -10.19 12.28 15.93
CA GLY A 270 -11.63 12.20 16.04
C GLY A 270 -12.13 10.81 16.40
N ASP A 271 -13.45 10.59 16.24
CA ASP A 271 -14.08 9.34 16.64
C ASP A 271 -13.79 8.20 15.67
N GLU A 272 -13.68 8.51 14.37
CA GLU A 272 -13.40 7.53 13.32
C GLU A 272 -12.73 8.15 12.08
N TYR A 273 -12.02 7.31 11.34
CA TYR A 273 -11.45 7.65 10.03
C TYR A 273 -11.66 6.49 9.03
N TRP A 274 -12.18 6.82 7.84
CA TRP A 274 -12.40 5.86 6.77
C TRP A 274 -11.16 5.76 5.88
N LEU A 275 -10.46 4.63 5.99
CA LEU A 275 -9.22 4.35 5.27
C LEU A 275 -9.51 3.32 4.18
N GLY A 276 -9.71 3.78 2.94
CA GLY A 276 -9.92 2.92 1.77
C GLY A 276 -8.67 2.14 1.34
N PRO A 277 -8.82 1.09 0.53
CA PRO A 277 -7.70 0.41 -0.10
C PRO A 277 -6.75 1.39 -0.79
N GLY A 278 -5.46 1.19 -0.65
CA GLY A 278 -4.42 2.07 -1.20
C GLY A 278 -4.12 3.31 -0.36
N MET A 279 -5.01 3.74 0.53
CA MET A 279 -4.83 4.93 1.36
C MET A 279 -3.91 4.68 2.56
N ARG A 280 -3.25 5.74 3.03
CA ARG A 280 -2.37 5.72 4.20
C ARG A 280 -2.68 6.91 5.09
N ILE A 281 -2.48 6.74 6.40
CA ILE A 281 -2.62 7.81 7.38
C ILE A 281 -1.46 7.76 8.37
N CYS A 282 -0.89 8.92 8.66
CA CYS A 282 0.14 9.07 9.68
C CYS A 282 -0.47 9.70 10.93
N LEU A 283 -0.42 8.97 12.03
CA LEU A 283 -0.88 9.41 13.33
C LEU A 283 0.29 9.68 14.27
N ALA A 284 0.13 10.66 15.14
CA ALA A 284 0.86 10.75 16.40
C ALA A 284 -0.05 10.21 17.49
N ILE A 285 0.38 9.19 18.22
CA ILE A 285 -0.37 8.59 19.32
C ILE A 285 0.43 8.78 20.61
N LYS A 286 -0.19 9.36 21.62
CA LYS A 286 0.37 9.42 22.96
C LYS A 286 0.10 8.10 23.66
N ALA A 287 1.17 7.39 23.99
CA ALA A 287 1.05 6.13 24.70
C ALA A 287 0.57 6.35 26.14
N PRO A 288 -0.44 5.58 26.62
CA PRO A 288 -0.92 5.65 27.98
C PRO A 288 0.12 5.17 28.99
N PRO A 289 -0.16 5.15 30.30
CA PRO A 289 0.72 4.54 31.30
C PRO A 289 1.09 3.10 30.98
N ALA A 290 2.26 2.66 31.43
CA ALA A 290 2.77 1.31 31.18
C ALA A 290 1.78 0.22 31.63
N GLY A 291 1.55 -0.77 30.79
CA GLY A 291 0.60 -1.87 31.00
C GLY A 291 -0.80 -1.59 30.46
N GLU A 292 -1.13 -0.35 30.13
CA GLU A 292 -2.41 -0.01 29.49
C GLU A 292 -2.37 -0.23 27.97
N GLU A 293 -3.55 -0.36 27.37
CA GLU A 293 -3.72 -0.70 25.96
C GLU A 293 -4.69 0.25 25.25
N ILE A 294 -4.41 0.53 23.97
CA ILE A 294 -5.31 1.20 23.04
C ILE A 294 -5.74 0.18 21.99
N SER A 295 -7.05 -0.05 21.85
CA SER A 295 -7.59 -0.92 20.81
C SER A 295 -7.62 -0.19 19.47
N LEU A 296 -6.97 -0.74 18.43
CA LEU A 296 -7.20 -0.35 17.04
C LEU A 296 -8.36 -1.19 16.50
N ARG A 297 -9.41 -0.54 16.01
CA ARG A 297 -10.65 -1.21 15.61
C ARG A 297 -11.08 -0.84 14.19
N ASN A 298 -11.86 -1.72 13.58
CA ASN A 298 -12.66 -1.47 12.38
C ASN A 298 -14.13 -1.46 12.80
N GLY A 299 -14.69 -0.30 13.06
CA GLY A 299 -16.00 -0.17 13.71
C GLY A 299 -16.04 -0.97 15.02
N PRO A 300 -16.95 -1.96 15.19
CA PRO A 300 -17.01 -2.75 16.42
C PRO A 300 -15.92 -3.83 16.53
N VAL A 301 -15.22 -4.18 15.45
CA VAL A 301 -14.27 -5.29 15.40
C VAL A 301 -12.87 -4.82 15.79
N ARG A 302 -12.23 -5.47 16.76
CA ARG A 302 -10.84 -5.21 17.11
C ARG A 302 -9.92 -5.82 16.06
N LEU A 303 -9.03 -4.99 15.49
CA LEU A 303 -7.98 -5.41 14.54
C LEU A 303 -6.69 -5.83 15.27
N GLY A 304 -6.37 -5.13 16.35
CA GLY A 304 -5.19 -5.35 17.17
C GLY A 304 -5.09 -4.34 18.30
N THR A 305 -3.96 -4.28 18.95
CA THR A 305 -3.76 -3.51 20.18
C THR A 305 -2.42 -2.78 20.16
N PHE A 306 -2.41 -1.52 20.55
CA PHE A 306 -1.19 -0.83 20.96
C PHE A 306 -1.05 -0.98 22.47
N ARG A 307 0.00 -1.68 22.92
CA ARG A 307 0.31 -1.89 24.33
C ARG A 307 1.40 -0.94 24.78
N SER A 308 1.16 -0.23 25.86
CA SER A 308 2.15 0.65 26.45
C SER A 308 3.15 -0.14 27.29
N VAL A 309 4.43 -0.01 26.99
CA VAL A 309 5.53 -0.68 27.71
C VAL A 309 6.35 0.34 28.49
N ALA A 310 6.91 -0.12 29.62
CA ALA A 310 7.70 0.74 30.50
C ALA A 310 8.81 1.47 29.73
N ASN A 311 8.99 2.75 30.03
CA ASN A 311 9.98 3.64 29.45
C ASN A 311 10.49 4.58 30.55
N ASN A 312 11.78 4.87 30.54
CA ASN A 312 12.45 5.74 31.51
C ASN A 312 12.64 7.17 31.00
N ASP A 313 12.25 7.46 29.76
CA ASP A 313 12.39 8.79 29.18
C ASP A 313 11.36 9.77 29.77
N ALA A 314 11.69 11.06 29.74
CA ALA A 314 10.72 12.10 30.10
C ALA A 314 9.48 12.02 29.16
N PRO A 315 8.28 12.41 29.63
CA PRO A 315 7.07 12.39 28.79
C PRO A 315 7.29 13.12 27.46
N GLY A 316 6.83 12.48 26.38
CA GLY A 316 6.96 13.03 25.03
C GLY A 316 6.12 14.29 24.84
N GLN A 317 6.63 15.21 24.04
CA GLN A 317 5.88 16.39 23.59
C GLN A 317 5.35 16.17 22.17
N TRP A 318 4.22 16.79 21.85
CA TRP A 318 3.68 16.76 20.50
C TRP A 318 4.69 17.39 19.51
N PRO A 319 5.13 16.66 18.49
CA PRO A 319 6.07 17.18 17.49
C PRO A 319 5.45 18.35 16.70
N PRO A 320 6.29 19.20 16.08
CA PRO A 320 5.80 20.23 15.17
C PRO A 320 5.14 19.62 13.91
N GLU A 321 4.57 20.47 13.08
CA GLU A 321 4.11 20.07 11.74
C GLU A 321 5.25 19.43 10.94
N LEU A 322 4.92 18.40 10.15
CA LEU A 322 5.89 17.79 9.25
C LEU A 322 6.23 18.76 8.11
N PRO A 323 7.47 18.73 7.60
CA PRO A 323 7.86 19.52 6.42
C PRO A 323 6.96 19.21 5.22
N ALA A 324 6.53 20.26 4.50
CA ALA A 324 5.73 20.09 3.29
C ALA A 324 6.54 19.41 2.17
N ASN A 325 5.87 18.55 1.39
CA ASN A 325 6.45 18.00 0.19
C ASN A 325 6.48 19.03 -0.95
N PRO A 326 7.42 18.93 -1.90
CA PRO A 326 7.55 19.87 -3.04
C PRO A 326 6.49 19.57 -4.14
N VAL A 327 5.22 19.44 -3.74
CA VAL A 327 4.09 19.28 -4.67
C VAL A 327 3.65 20.66 -5.15
N ALA A 328 3.53 20.83 -6.46
CA ALA A 328 3.14 22.11 -7.05
C ALA A 328 1.69 22.49 -6.67
N GLU A 329 1.47 23.73 -6.22
CA GLU A 329 0.13 24.26 -5.95
C GLU A 329 -0.60 24.55 -7.27
N PRO A 330 -1.83 24.03 -7.46
CA PRO A 330 -2.63 24.30 -8.65
C PRO A 330 -3.05 25.78 -8.74
N ASP A 331 -2.93 26.38 -9.93
CA ASP A 331 -3.50 27.69 -10.24
C ASP A 331 -5.02 27.56 -10.41
N MET A 332 -5.74 27.78 -9.33
CA MET A 332 -7.20 27.63 -9.28
C MET A 332 -7.96 28.62 -10.16
N ALA A 333 -7.35 29.77 -10.48
CA ALA A 333 -7.99 30.82 -11.30
C ALA A 333 -8.02 30.43 -12.78
N ASN A 334 -6.99 29.73 -13.26
CA ASN A 334 -6.80 29.36 -14.66
C ASN A 334 -6.93 27.84 -14.90
N ALA A 335 -7.31 27.05 -13.89
CA ALA A 335 -7.44 25.60 -14.02
C ALA A 335 -8.58 25.21 -14.96
N GLU A 336 -8.31 24.35 -15.91
CA GLU A 336 -9.31 23.73 -16.78
C GLU A 336 -10.08 22.63 -16.01
N LYS A 337 -11.40 22.50 -16.30
CA LYS A 337 -12.25 21.50 -15.64
C LYS A 337 -12.44 20.28 -16.52
N ILE A 338 -12.31 19.11 -15.93
CA ILE A 338 -12.57 17.82 -16.56
C ILE A 338 -13.53 17.03 -15.66
N ASN A 339 -14.56 16.42 -16.27
CA ASN A 339 -15.57 15.65 -15.53
C ASN A 339 -15.26 14.14 -15.65
N PHE A 340 -15.32 13.45 -14.50
CA PHE A 340 -15.23 12.00 -14.43
C PHE A 340 -16.45 11.44 -13.68
N ASN A 341 -17.27 10.69 -14.40
CA ASN A 341 -18.40 9.95 -13.84
C ASN A 341 -17.95 8.51 -13.60
N PHE A 342 -18.14 8.02 -12.38
CA PHE A 342 -17.89 6.62 -12.02
C PHE A 342 -19.24 5.91 -12.00
N GLU A 343 -19.38 4.88 -12.83
CA GLU A 343 -20.68 4.30 -13.19
C GLU A 343 -20.67 2.79 -13.01
N TRP A 344 -21.83 2.25 -12.66
CA TRP A 344 -22.07 0.83 -12.55
C TRP A 344 -22.97 0.37 -13.71
N VAL A 345 -22.52 -0.62 -14.47
CA VAL A 345 -23.25 -1.12 -15.65
C VAL A 345 -24.32 -2.13 -15.25
N GLY A 346 -24.18 -2.74 -14.07
CA GLY A 346 -25.10 -3.76 -13.54
C GLY A 346 -24.65 -5.20 -13.81
N SER A 347 -24.91 -6.07 -12.84
CA SER A 347 -24.52 -7.49 -12.92
C SER A 347 -25.37 -8.32 -13.89
N MET A 348 -26.50 -7.80 -14.39
CA MET A 348 -27.44 -8.53 -15.25
C MET A 348 -27.11 -8.44 -16.75
N SER A 349 -26.21 -7.53 -17.14
CA SER A 349 -25.76 -7.34 -18.53
C SER A 349 -24.40 -7.96 -18.82
N VAL A 350 -23.90 -8.79 -17.92
CA VAL A 350 -22.58 -9.42 -18.06
C VAL A 350 -22.68 -10.56 -19.06
N ASN A 351 -22.31 -10.27 -20.30
CA ASN A 351 -22.15 -11.30 -21.30
C ASN A 351 -20.78 -11.96 -21.17
N THR A 352 -20.71 -13.08 -20.44
CA THR A 352 -19.48 -13.86 -20.24
C THR A 352 -19.18 -14.81 -21.42
N ASP A 353 -20.02 -14.82 -22.46
CA ASP A 353 -19.97 -15.81 -23.55
C ASP A 353 -18.75 -15.65 -24.47
N ASN A 354 -17.99 -14.55 -24.35
CA ASN A 354 -16.85 -14.24 -25.23
C ASN A 354 -15.48 -14.53 -24.61
N GLY A 355 -15.41 -15.14 -23.41
CA GLY A 355 -14.15 -15.38 -22.70
C GLY A 355 -13.44 -14.10 -22.21
N LYS A 356 -14.09 -12.94 -22.29
CA LYS A 356 -13.59 -11.67 -21.74
C LYS A 356 -14.03 -11.51 -20.30
N PRO A 357 -13.21 -10.83 -19.45
CA PRO A 357 -13.64 -10.43 -18.11
C PRO A 357 -14.92 -9.60 -18.18
N PRO A 358 -15.82 -9.74 -17.21
CA PRO A 358 -17.06 -8.96 -17.18
C PRO A 358 -16.73 -7.47 -16.95
N SER A 359 -17.32 -6.59 -17.78
CA SER A 359 -17.29 -5.14 -17.52
C SER A 359 -18.45 -4.77 -16.61
N LEU A 360 -18.16 -4.55 -15.33
CA LEU A 360 -19.15 -4.18 -14.30
C LEU A 360 -19.17 -2.68 -14.04
N TRP A 361 -18.06 -2.01 -14.29
CA TRP A 361 -17.81 -0.62 -13.94
C TRP A 361 -17.27 0.17 -15.13
N GLN A 362 -17.49 1.48 -15.11
CA GLN A 362 -17.07 2.38 -16.18
C GLN A 362 -16.65 3.75 -15.63
N ILE A 363 -15.79 4.43 -16.38
CA ILE A 363 -15.52 5.87 -16.21
C ILE A 363 -15.97 6.57 -17.49
N ASN A 364 -16.92 7.51 -17.36
CA ASN A 364 -17.54 8.24 -18.50
C ASN A 364 -18.09 7.31 -19.59
N GLY A 365 -18.73 6.18 -19.21
CA GLY A 365 -19.29 5.21 -20.15
C GLY A 365 -18.29 4.26 -20.80
N GLU A 366 -17.00 4.34 -20.45
CA GLU A 366 -15.95 3.47 -20.95
C GLU A 366 -15.42 2.55 -19.85
N ALA A 367 -15.36 1.23 -20.16
CA ALA A 367 -14.75 0.25 -19.28
C ALA A 367 -13.36 -0.13 -19.78
N TRP A 368 -12.43 -0.25 -18.86
CA TRP A 368 -11.11 -0.80 -19.15
C TRP A 368 -11.18 -2.31 -19.36
N ASP A 369 -10.64 -2.79 -20.48
CA ASP A 369 -10.49 -4.22 -20.74
C ASP A 369 -9.05 -4.64 -20.40
N ILE A 370 -8.85 -5.35 -19.29
CA ILE A 370 -7.53 -5.81 -18.86
C ILE A 370 -6.85 -6.78 -19.84
N THR A 371 -7.61 -7.34 -20.79
CA THR A 371 -7.06 -8.22 -21.84
C THR A 371 -6.61 -7.45 -23.07
N ASP A 372 -7.04 -6.19 -23.24
CA ASP A 372 -6.63 -5.31 -24.33
C ASP A 372 -5.39 -4.49 -23.94
N LYS A 373 -4.22 -4.94 -24.38
CA LYS A 373 -2.93 -4.28 -24.13
C LYS A 373 -2.81 -2.88 -24.74
N THR A 374 -3.77 -2.44 -25.54
CA THR A 374 -3.80 -1.13 -26.22
C THR A 374 -4.78 -0.15 -25.57
N CYS A 375 -5.42 -0.51 -24.47
CA CYS A 375 -6.34 0.40 -23.76
C CYS A 375 -5.69 1.74 -23.41
N ALA A 376 -4.41 1.73 -23.03
CA ALA A 376 -3.66 2.94 -22.69
C ALA A 376 -3.43 3.90 -23.88
N ASP A 377 -3.53 3.42 -25.11
CA ASP A 377 -3.41 4.24 -26.32
C ASP A 377 -4.63 5.15 -26.52
N ARG A 378 -5.71 4.91 -25.74
CA ARG A 378 -6.98 5.67 -25.77
C ARG A 378 -7.20 6.38 -24.42
N PRO A 379 -6.39 7.38 -24.06
CA PRO A 379 -6.56 8.07 -22.80
C PRO A 379 -7.91 8.81 -22.73
N ILE A 380 -8.58 8.70 -21.58
CA ILE A 380 -9.88 9.35 -21.32
C ILE A 380 -9.75 10.88 -21.20
N ALA A 381 -8.54 11.38 -20.92
CA ALA A 381 -8.19 12.78 -20.86
C ALA A 381 -6.75 13.02 -21.32
N ARG A 382 -6.51 14.17 -21.96
CA ARG A 382 -5.19 14.66 -22.34
C ARG A 382 -4.93 16.00 -21.67
N LEU A 383 -3.86 16.07 -20.90
CA LEU A 383 -3.45 17.21 -20.11
C LEU A 383 -2.19 17.83 -20.73
N LYS A 384 -2.12 19.15 -20.75
CA LYS A 384 -0.90 19.86 -21.14
C LYS A 384 0.05 19.94 -19.97
N LEU A 385 1.31 19.55 -20.21
CA LEU A 385 2.37 19.63 -19.20
C LEU A 385 2.48 21.04 -18.60
N GLY A 386 2.57 21.11 -17.29
CA GLY A 386 2.66 22.34 -16.50
C GLY A 386 1.35 23.09 -16.27
N LYS A 387 0.23 22.68 -16.85
CA LYS A 387 -1.07 23.30 -16.60
C LYS A 387 -1.76 22.75 -15.37
N SER A 388 -2.62 23.59 -14.79
CA SER A 388 -3.49 23.20 -13.66
C SER A 388 -4.85 22.73 -14.15
N TYR A 389 -5.37 21.69 -13.50
CA TYR A 389 -6.68 21.09 -13.80
C TYR A 389 -7.50 20.91 -12.53
N ILE A 390 -8.82 21.01 -12.67
CA ILE A 390 -9.79 20.59 -11.65
C ILE A 390 -10.55 19.40 -12.21
N PHE A 391 -10.40 18.24 -11.56
CA PHE A 391 -11.24 17.08 -11.87
C PHE A 391 -12.51 17.15 -11.02
N GLU A 392 -13.64 17.14 -11.67
CA GLU A 392 -14.95 17.02 -11.05
C GLU A 392 -15.33 15.54 -11.04
N LEU A 393 -15.16 14.91 -9.86
CA LEU A 393 -15.41 13.49 -9.65
C LEU A 393 -16.87 13.30 -9.23
N LYS A 394 -17.61 12.46 -9.94
CA LYS A 394 -18.99 12.15 -9.65
C LYS A 394 -19.19 10.65 -9.53
N ASN A 395 -19.37 10.17 -8.32
CA ASN A 395 -19.79 8.79 -8.08
C ASN A 395 -21.30 8.67 -8.33
N MET A 396 -21.68 7.89 -9.34
CA MET A 396 -23.08 7.61 -9.69
C MET A 396 -23.56 6.28 -9.13
N THR A 397 -22.83 5.72 -8.15
CA THR A 397 -23.07 4.39 -7.61
C THR A 397 -23.40 4.42 -6.11
N GLN A 398 -23.92 3.31 -5.59
CA GLN A 398 -24.18 3.09 -4.17
C GLN A 398 -22.96 2.58 -3.41
N TYR A 399 -21.78 2.54 -4.03
CA TYR A 399 -20.56 1.98 -3.49
C TYR A 399 -19.48 3.06 -3.31
N GLN A 400 -18.51 2.81 -2.45
CA GLN A 400 -17.37 3.70 -2.26
C GLN A 400 -16.26 3.32 -3.25
N HIS A 401 -15.54 4.33 -3.74
CA HIS A 401 -14.42 4.13 -4.65
C HIS A 401 -13.21 4.93 -4.18
N PRO A 402 -12.16 4.31 -3.65
CA PRO A 402 -10.87 4.98 -3.47
C PRO A 402 -10.25 5.21 -4.85
N ILE A 403 -10.30 6.45 -5.31
CA ILE A 403 -9.84 6.84 -6.64
C ILE A 403 -8.37 7.24 -6.55
N HIS A 404 -7.53 6.52 -7.27
CA HIS A 404 -6.09 6.68 -7.33
C HIS A 404 -5.63 7.19 -8.70
N LEU A 405 -4.63 8.08 -8.68
CA LEU A 405 -3.95 8.60 -9.86
C LEU A 405 -2.45 8.31 -9.74
N HIS A 406 -1.92 7.60 -10.72
CA HIS A 406 -0.49 7.31 -10.81
C HIS A 406 0.34 8.56 -11.13
N GLY A 407 1.58 8.56 -10.67
CA GLY A 407 2.63 9.51 -11.05
C GLY A 407 2.42 10.96 -10.61
N MET A 408 1.28 11.31 -10.03
CA MET A 408 0.93 12.68 -9.62
C MET A 408 0.19 12.69 -8.28
N SER A 409 0.34 13.80 -7.55
CA SER A 409 -0.52 14.12 -6.40
C SER A 409 -1.56 15.15 -6.77
N PHE A 410 -2.75 15.06 -6.20
CA PHE A 410 -3.82 16.03 -6.38
C PHE A 410 -4.29 16.60 -5.04
N LYS A 411 -4.80 17.82 -5.05
CA LYS A 411 -5.35 18.50 -3.89
C LYS A 411 -6.86 18.34 -3.83
N VAL A 412 -7.38 17.69 -2.80
CA VAL A 412 -8.83 17.61 -2.55
C VAL A 412 -9.31 18.98 -2.07
N ILE A 413 -10.27 19.59 -2.79
CA ILE A 413 -10.68 20.97 -2.53
C ILE A 413 -12.14 21.13 -2.15
N ALA A 414 -13.02 20.19 -2.53
CA ALA A 414 -14.45 20.27 -2.18
C ALA A 414 -15.13 18.91 -2.25
N SER A 415 -16.20 18.77 -1.46
CA SER A 415 -17.14 17.65 -1.51
C SER A 415 -18.54 18.15 -1.17
N ASN A 416 -19.55 17.50 -1.76
CA ASN A 416 -20.96 17.77 -1.41
C ASN A 416 -21.46 16.96 -0.19
N ARG A 417 -20.61 16.05 0.34
CA ARG A 417 -20.97 15.15 1.47
C ARG A 417 -20.31 15.53 2.78
N ARG A 418 -19.14 16.19 2.71
CA ARG A 418 -18.33 16.51 3.90
C ARG A 418 -17.59 17.84 3.72
N LYS A 419 -17.31 18.51 4.83
CA LYS A 419 -16.45 19.69 4.82
C LYS A 419 -15.01 19.28 4.55
N ILE A 420 -14.40 19.85 3.54
CA ILE A 420 -12.99 19.60 3.17
C ILE A 420 -12.13 20.76 3.69
N ILE A 421 -11.11 20.44 4.46
CA ILE A 421 -9.93 21.29 4.63
C ILE A 421 -8.97 20.84 3.54
N PRO A 422 -8.59 21.68 2.57
CA PRO A 422 -7.82 21.24 1.41
C PRO A 422 -6.50 20.55 1.80
N TYR A 423 -6.20 19.42 1.16
CA TYR A 423 -4.99 18.63 1.39
C TYR A 423 -4.57 17.88 0.12
N PHE A 424 -3.28 17.62 -0.03
CA PHE A 424 -2.76 16.76 -1.09
C PHE A 424 -2.87 15.28 -0.74
N THR A 425 -3.12 14.47 -1.76
CA THR A 425 -3.20 13.02 -1.68
C THR A 425 -2.96 12.41 -3.07
N ASP A 426 -2.76 11.12 -3.16
CA ASP A 426 -2.75 10.34 -4.41
C ASP A 426 -3.99 9.44 -4.54
N THR A 427 -4.69 9.20 -3.42
CA THR A 427 -5.87 8.33 -3.38
C THR A 427 -6.98 9.01 -2.56
N PHE A 428 -8.16 9.18 -3.15
CA PHE A 428 -9.31 9.82 -2.50
C PHE A 428 -10.49 8.87 -2.41
N LEU A 429 -10.95 8.58 -1.19
CA LEU A 429 -12.15 7.78 -0.97
C LEU A 429 -13.40 8.57 -1.36
N LEU A 430 -13.86 8.37 -2.58
CA LEU A 430 -15.08 8.96 -3.13
C LEU A 430 -16.30 8.17 -2.61
N GLY A 431 -17.11 8.81 -1.78
CA GLY A 431 -18.26 8.20 -1.11
C GLY A 431 -19.41 7.88 -2.05
N ARG A 432 -20.39 7.15 -1.53
CA ARG A 432 -21.62 6.77 -2.25
C ARG A 432 -22.39 8.01 -2.73
N ASN A 433 -22.67 8.12 -4.04
CA ASN A 433 -23.32 9.28 -4.65
C ASN A 433 -22.64 10.63 -4.30
N GLU A 434 -21.35 10.63 -4.03
CA GLU A 434 -20.56 11.83 -3.73
C GLU A 434 -20.14 12.55 -5.02
N ARG A 435 -20.11 13.87 -4.94
CA ARG A 435 -19.44 14.73 -5.91
C ARG A 435 -18.31 15.45 -5.21
N ALA A 436 -17.11 15.28 -5.71
CA ALA A 436 -15.92 15.92 -5.15
C ALA A 436 -15.16 16.67 -6.25
N ARG A 437 -14.34 17.62 -5.85
CA ARG A 437 -13.40 18.29 -6.72
C ARG A 437 -11.99 18.10 -6.20
N VAL A 438 -11.11 17.71 -7.09
CA VAL A 438 -9.68 17.66 -6.83
C VAL A 438 -8.95 18.51 -7.85
N ALA A 439 -7.84 19.11 -7.47
CA ALA A 439 -7.05 19.98 -8.34
C ALA A 439 -5.59 19.50 -8.39
N LEU A 440 -4.96 19.56 -9.55
CA LEU A 440 -3.58 19.16 -9.73
C LEU A 440 -2.87 20.05 -10.75
N VAL A 441 -1.56 20.03 -10.72
CA VAL A 441 -0.70 20.45 -11.81
C VAL A 441 -0.28 19.21 -12.58
N ALA A 442 -0.44 19.19 -13.90
CA ALA A 442 0.04 18.12 -14.77
C ALA A 442 1.56 18.26 -14.93
N ASP A 443 2.34 17.89 -13.92
CA ASP A 443 3.79 18.15 -13.84
C ASP A 443 4.67 16.93 -14.15
N ASN A 444 4.06 15.79 -14.45
CA ASN A 444 4.77 14.56 -14.78
C ASN A 444 4.31 14.03 -16.14
N PRO A 445 5.16 14.11 -17.21
CA PRO A 445 4.76 13.67 -18.54
C PRO A 445 4.65 12.15 -18.63
N GLY A 446 3.68 11.66 -19.42
CA GLY A 446 3.46 10.23 -19.63
C GLY A 446 2.00 9.83 -19.68
N VAL A 447 1.74 8.53 -19.76
CA VAL A 447 0.40 7.94 -19.72
C VAL A 447 0.20 7.27 -18.36
N TRP A 448 -0.67 7.83 -17.55
CA TRP A 448 -0.85 7.48 -16.15
C TRP A 448 -2.18 6.78 -15.91
N MET A 449 -2.17 5.73 -15.10
CA MET A 449 -3.41 5.05 -14.72
C MET A 449 -4.22 5.90 -13.75
N PHE A 450 -5.53 5.89 -13.95
CA PHE A 450 -6.53 6.54 -13.11
C PHE A 450 -7.64 5.53 -12.84
N HIS A 451 -7.75 5.04 -11.61
CA HIS A 451 -8.60 3.90 -11.31
C HIS A 451 -9.14 3.88 -9.88
N CYS A 452 -10.16 3.06 -9.66
CA CYS A 452 -10.58 2.67 -8.32
C CYS A 452 -9.58 1.69 -7.71
N HIS A 453 -9.24 1.86 -6.43
CA HIS A 453 -8.32 0.95 -5.73
C HIS A 453 -9.03 -0.20 -4.98
N VAL A 454 -10.35 -0.36 -5.12
CA VAL A 454 -10.99 -1.66 -4.93
C VAL A 454 -10.62 -2.51 -6.14
N ILE A 455 -9.77 -3.52 -5.93
CA ILE A 455 -9.13 -4.25 -7.03
C ILE A 455 -10.15 -4.94 -7.93
N ASP A 456 -11.21 -5.52 -7.36
CA ASP A 456 -12.32 -6.08 -8.14
C ASP A 456 -12.95 -5.05 -9.10
N HIS A 457 -13.13 -3.81 -8.65
CA HIS A 457 -13.69 -2.74 -9.48
C HIS A 457 -12.74 -2.36 -10.61
N MET A 458 -11.44 -2.25 -10.29
CA MET A 458 -10.40 -1.96 -11.26
C MET A 458 -10.35 -3.03 -12.35
N GLU A 459 -10.27 -4.30 -11.98
CA GLU A 459 -10.15 -5.42 -12.92
C GLU A 459 -11.43 -5.66 -13.73
N THR A 460 -12.58 -5.17 -13.24
CA THR A 460 -13.87 -5.27 -13.94
C THR A 460 -14.31 -3.95 -14.56
N GLY A 461 -13.38 -3.04 -14.85
CA GLY A 461 -13.57 -1.91 -15.76
C GLY A 461 -13.38 -0.52 -15.18
N LEU A 462 -13.27 -0.32 -13.85
CA LEU A 462 -13.15 1.02 -13.25
C LEU A 462 -11.70 1.53 -13.28
N MET A 463 -11.14 1.58 -14.48
CA MET A 463 -9.79 2.08 -14.76
C MET A 463 -9.78 2.84 -16.09
N ALA A 464 -8.92 3.82 -16.24
CA ALA A 464 -8.68 4.61 -17.44
C ALA A 464 -7.23 5.08 -17.49
N ALA A 465 -6.79 5.58 -18.64
CA ALA A 465 -5.52 6.26 -18.82
C ALA A 465 -5.73 7.78 -18.92
N ILE A 466 -4.80 8.55 -18.35
CA ILE A 466 -4.69 10.01 -18.51
C ILE A 466 -3.32 10.29 -19.10
N GLU A 467 -3.27 11.01 -20.22
CA GLU A 467 -2.03 11.42 -20.87
C GLU A 467 -1.63 12.83 -20.45
N VAL A 468 -0.36 13.04 -20.09
CA VAL A 468 0.26 14.34 -19.85
C VAL A 468 1.34 14.57 -20.91
N ALA A 469 1.18 15.59 -21.78
CA ALA A 469 2.09 15.90 -22.88
C ALA A 469 2.28 17.41 -23.08
#